data_d4bd889882530d7cf415c25acf3c6d0c
#
_entry.id   d4bd889882530d7cf415c25acf3c6d0c
#
_cell.length_a   1.000
_cell.length_b   1.000
_cell.length_c   1.000
_cell.angle_alpha   90.00
_cell.angle_beta   90.00
_cell.angle_gamma   90.00
#
_symmetry.space_group_name_H-M   'P 1'
#
loop_
_entity.id
_entity.type
_entity.pdbx_description
1 polymer ?
#
loop_
_entity_poly.entity_id
_entity_poly.type
_entity_poly.pdbx_seq_one_letter_code
_entity_poly.pdbx_strand_id
1 'polypeptide(L)'
;MCNEKRSLIIELQKKAELVYKLKQERRQKRPIVIEFSGSPKSGKTSCINSLEIFLKRNGFTVKTIQERAGVCPVTDKMNPMFNLWTACTSLSGMIGTLENKNDNVDVLILDRGIYDSLCWFNWLVEKGKMEKEQQKIIEGFLLMNDFVKSIDIVFSFTTTPETSIAREYASLLTDKKGSIMNVSVLSEYRDSVFSINEKKAKYFHKIFPIDTTDKSQDDVGKEVTTLTLDELRDMLIEKIGIVEKNDKLSKLLGDGGIFDFSDVHKSLGRLDFRARDEAEELSTHIQPIPIAMIVNKQKDKVLIVKKNHMAVTNDSPEKGKSLVYVGGHTRYEDSTEIMDHNFLEICRSTLKREVKEEIGISVALNDITPFVVYATDSERSKKHLGICFVVEQDIDELRLKLDSAELIQKKGTSKSGTFLTLDEVRNEDLESWSRQLIDHFLKINPSGQISLDQYMNNNNEA
;
A
#
# COMPACT_ATOMS: atom_id res chain seq x y z
N MET A 1 -33.72 -20.04 -3.44
CA MET A 1 -33.21 -19.72 -2.09
C MET A 1 -31.98 -20.55 -1.67
N CYS A 2 -31.99 -21.88 -1.68
CA CYS A 2 -30.81 -22.68 -1.24
C CYS A 2 -29.63 -22.59 -2.24
N ASN A 3 -29.88 -22.63 -3.54
CA ASN A 3 -28.84 -22.56 -4.59
C ASN A 3 -28.17 -21.18 -4.71
N GLU A 4 -28.93 -20.10 -4.57
CA GLU A 4 -28.38 -18.73 -4.61
C GLU A 4 -27.50 -18.41 -3.40
N LYS A 5 -27.94 -18.82 -2.19
CA LYS A 5 -27.10 -18.71 -0.99
C LYS A 5 -25.79 -19.50 -1.12
N ARG A 6 -25.85 -20.70 -1.71
CA ARG A 6 -24.66 -21.55 -1.93
C ARG A 6 -23.70 -20.94 -2.95
N SER A 7 -24.21 -20.37 -4.04
CA SER A 7 -23.40 -19.68 -5.05
C SER A 7 -22.65 -18.50 -4.46
N LEU A 8 -23.31 -17.65 -3.67
CA LEU A 8 -22.69 -16.51 -3.00
C LEU A 8 -21.62 -16.94 -2.00
N ILE A 9 -21.86 -17.99 -1.22
CA ILE A 9 -20.85 -18.51 -0.28
C ILE A 9 -19.60 -18.95 -1.02
N ILE A 10 -19.73 -19.66 -2.13
CA ILE A 10 -18.60 -20.10 -2.97
C ILE A 10 -17.85 -18.91 -3.53
N GLU A 11 -18.55 -17.87 -3.98
CA GLU A 11 -17.92 -16.63 -4.47
C GLU A 11 -17.12 -15.92 -3.38
N LEU A 12 -17.72 -15.72 -2.20
CA LEU A 12 -17.03 -15.09 -1.07
C LEU A 12 -15.80 -15.89 -0.61
N GLN A 13 -15.88 -17.21 -0.62
CA GLN A 13 -14.73 -18.06 -0.27
C GLN A 13 -13.59 -17.91 -1.29
N LYS A 14 -13.89 -17.90 -2.60
CA LYS A 14 -12.88 -17.65 -3.65
C LYS A 14 -12.24 -16.28 -3.52
N LYS A 15 -13.03 -15.24 -3.24
CA LYS A 15 -12.51 -13.89 -2.97
C LYS A 15 -11.58 -13.90 -1.74
N ALA A 16 -11.98 -14.58 -0.66
CA ALA A 16 -11.18 -14.69 0.56
C ALA A 16 -9.86 -15.42 0.33
N GLU A 17 -9.86 -16.52 -0.43
CA GLU A 17 -8.63 -17.24 -0.81
C GLU A 17 -7.66 -16.35 -1.58
N LEU A 18 -8.17 -15.56 -2.56
CA LEU A 18 -7.35 -14.60 -3.30
C LEU A 18 -6.77 -13.54 -2.37
N VAL A 19 -7.60 -12.91 -1.54
CA VAL A 19 -7.17 -11.86 -0.58
C VAL A 19 -6.13 -12.42 0.39
N TYR A 20 -6.35 -13.62 0.91
CA TYR A 20 -5.40 -14.28 1.80
C TYR A 20 -4.05 -14.50 1.12
N LYS A 21 -4.05 -15.02 -0.11
CA LYS A 21 -2.84 -15.21 -0.90
C LYS A 21 -2.08 -13.90 -1.11
N LEU A 22 -2.76 -12.86 -1.59
CA LEU A 22 -2.20 -11.52 -1.79
C LEU A 22 -1.59 -10.96 -0.48
N LYS A 23 -2.26 -11.18 0.66
CA LYS A 23 -1.76 -10.75 1.97
C LYS A 23 -0.48 -11.48 2.38
N GLN A 24 -0.37 -12.78 2.09
CA GLN A 24 0.83 -13.57 2.41
C GLN A 24 2.02 -13.23 1.51
N GLU A 25 1.77 -12.83 0.28
CA GLU A 25 2.80 -12.44 -0.68
C GLU A 25 3.39 -11.04 -0.40
N ARG A 26 2.70 -10.18 0.35
CA ARG A 26 3.22 -8.85 0.69
C ARG A 26 4.41 -8.92 1.65
N ARG A 27 5.44 -8.10 1.36
CA ARG A 27 6.64 -7.96 2.20
C ARG A 27 6.35 -7.25 3.54
N GLN A 28 5.50 -6.22 3.52
CA GLN A 28 5.07 -5.52 4.74
C GLN A 28 3.79 -6.16 5.28
N LYS A 29 3.91 -6.83 6.41
CA LYS A 29 2.83 -7.60 7.05
C LYS A 29 2.23 -6.87 8.25
N ARG A 30 1.88 -5.57 8.12
CA ARG A 30 1.06 -4.98 9.19
C ARG A 30 -0.35 -5.56 9.16
N PRO A 31 -1.04 -5.65 10.31
CA PRO A 31 -2.46 -5.96 10.34
C PRO A 31 -3.27 -4.96 9.51
N ILE A 32 -4.32 -5.46 8.87
CA ILE A 32 -5.37 -4.61 8.28
C ILE A 32 -6.33 -4.24 9.38
N VAL A 33 -6.59 -2.95 9.55
CA VAL A 33 -7.42 -2.44 10.66
C VAL A 33 -8.80 -2.05 10.15
N ILE A 34 -9.83 -2.65 10.74
CA ILE A 34 -11.25 -2.41 10.42
C ILE A 34 -11.96 -1.88 11.66
N GLU A 35 -12.50 -0.67 11.61
CA GLU A 35 -13.29 -0.11 12.68
C GLU A 35 -14.79 -0.21 12.39
N PHE A 36 -15.55 -0.69 13.37
CA PHE A 36 -17.02 -0.68 13.39
C PHE A 36 -17.52 0.43 14.30
N SER A 37 -18.21 1.40 13.74
CA SER A 37 -18.74 2.58 14.42
C SER A 37 -20.26 2.70 14.23
N GLY A 38 -20.92 3.52 15.00
CA GLY A 38 -22.28 4.00 14.75
C GLY A 38 -23.31 3.64 15.81
N SER A 39 -24.58 3.78 15.44
CA SER A 39 -25.74 3.79 16.34
C SER A 39 -25.82 2.56 17.29
N PRO A 40 -26.26 2.74 18.51
CA PRO A 40 -26.58 1.60 19.39
C PRO A 40 -27.57 0.65 18.73
N LYS A 41 -27.42 -0.66 18.98
CA LYS A 41 -28.29 -1.71 18.43
C LYS A 41 -28.45 -1.72 16.90
N SER A 42 -27.55 -1.09 16.16
CA SER A 42 -27.50 -1.16 14.69
C SER A 42 -26.98 -2.49 14.14
N GLY A 43 -26.61 -3.45 14.98
CA GLY A 43 -26.16 -4.79 14.58
C GLY A 43 -24.64 -4.94 14.45
N LYS A 44 -23.82 -3.96 14.83
CA LYS A 44 -22.35 -4.00 14.77
C LYS A 44 -21.76 -5.28 15.34
N THR A 45 -22.03 -5.59 16.60
CA THR A 45 -21.43 -6.75 17.29
C THR A 45 -21.77 -8.07 16.60
N SER A 46 -23.03 -8.22 16.13
CA SER A 46 -23.42 -9.41 15.35
C SER A 46 -22.64 -9.52 14.05
N CYS A 47 -22.43 -8.38 13.37
CA CYS A 47 -21.69 -8.31 12.12
C CYS A 47 -20.19 -8.57 12.35
N ILE A 48 -19.58 -7.99 13.39
CA ILE A 48 -18.20 -8.26 13.82
C ILE A 48 -18.00 -9.77 14.02
N ASN A 49 -18.87 -10.42 14.80
CA ASN A 49 -18.77 -11.85 15.07
C ASN A 49 -18.87 -12.68 13.78
N SER A 50 -19.79 -12.33 12.88
CA SER A 50 -19.94 -13.03 11.60
C SER A 50 -18.71 -12.86 10.71
N LEU A 51 -18.17 -11.66 10.58
CA LEU A 51 -16.98 -11.36 9.81
C LEU A 51 -15.73 -12.06 10.40
N GLU A 52 -15.57 -12.01 11.72
CA GLU A 52 -14.45 -12.68 12.42
C GLU A 52 -14.46 -14.17 12.17
N ILE A 53 -15.63 -14.84 12.32
CA ILE A 53 -15.77 -16.26 12.04
C ILE A 53 -15.47 -16.58 10.57
N PHE A 54 -15.98 -15.76 9.64
CA PHE A 54 -15.75 -15.93 8.22
C PHE A 54 -14.26 -15.84 7.87
N LEU A 55 -13.58 -14.81 8.33
CA LEU A 55 -12.15 -14.60 8.07
C LEU A 55 -11.30 -15.72 8.68
N LYS A 56 -11.55 -16.11 9.93
CA LYS A 56 -10.84 -17.22 10.59
C LYS A 56 -11.01 -18.56 9.85
N ARG A 57 -12.20 -18.84 9.34
CA ARG A 57 -12.46 -20.06 8.53
C ARG A 57 -11.76 -20.04 7.17
N ASN A 58 -11.41 -18.86 6.67
CA ASN A 58 -10.65 -18.68 5.43
C ASN A 58 -9.15 -18.43 5.66
N GLY A 59 -8.63 -18.80 6.84
CA GLY A 59 -7.20 -18.85 7.15
C GLY A 59 -6.60 -17.58 7.76
N PHE A 60 -7.35 -16.50 7.89
CA PHE A 60 -6.84 -15.25 8.49
C PHE A 60 -6.71 -15.36 10.02
N THR A 61 -5.62 -14.81 10.54
CA THR A 61 -5.49 -14.57 11.99
C THR A 61 -6.17 -13.25 12.33
N VAL A 62 -7.28 -13.31 13.06
CA VAL A 62 -8.10 -12.16 13.41
C VAL A 62 -8.03 -11.86 14.90
N LYS A 63 -7.77 -10.60 15.27
CA LYS A 63 -7.83 -10.09 16.63
C LYS A 63 -8.91 -9.02 16.71
N THR A 64 -9.77 -9.08 17.72
CA THR A 64 -10.83 -8.11 17.95
C THR A 64 -10.59 -7.37 19.25
N ILE A 65 -10.54 -6.04 19.21
CA ILE A 65 -10.56 -5.17 20.37
C ILE A 65 -12.02 -4.82 20.67
N GLN A 66 -12.52 -5.37 21.77
CA GLN A 66 -13.90 -5.21 22.20
C GLN A 66 -14.16 -3.81 22.76
N GLU A 67 -15.40 -3.32 22.60
CA GLU A 67 -15.87 -2.09 23.25
C GLU A 67 -15.65 -2.13 24.77
N ARG A 68 -15.03 -1.09 25.32
CA ARG A 68 -14.69 -0.97 26.73
C ARG A 68 -15.66 -0.13 27.55
N ALA A 69 -16.80 0.28 26.99
CA ALA A 69 -17.80 1.09 27.66
C ALA A 69 -18.32 0.48 28.99
N GLY A 70 -18.44 -0.85 29.04
CA GLY A 70 -18.93 -1.57 30.23
C GLY A 70 -17.95 -1.60 31.40
N VAL A 71 -16.66 -1.32 31.18
CA VAL A 71 -15.61 -1.31 32.22
C VAL A 71 -15.01 0.09 32.43
N CYS A 72 -15.57 1.11 31.79
CA CYS A 72 -15.12 2.48 31.94
C CYS A 72 -15.33 2.97 33.41
N PRO A 73 -14.31 3.54 34.06
CA PRO A 73 -14.44 4.06 35.41
C PRO A 73 -15.33 5.32 35.51
N VAL A 74 -15.55 6.00 34.37
CA VAL A 74 -16.45 7.15 34.29
C VAL A 74 -17.86 6.60 34.06
N THR A 75 -18.72 6.69 35.05
CA THR A 75 -20.08 6.11 34.99
C THR A 75 -21.08 6.97 34.20
N ASP A 76 -20.87 8.28 34.15
CA ASP A 76 -21.72 9.20 33.37
C ASP A 76 -21.29 9.20 31.90
N LYS A 77 -22.10 8.60 31.05
CA LYS A 77 -21.88 8.54 29.59
C LYS A 77 -22.01 9.90 28.89
N MET A 78 -22.61 10.92 29.59
CA MET A 78 -22.69 12.28 29.08
C MET A 78 -21.43 13.11 29.38
N ASN A 79 -20.55 12.58 30.20
CA ASN A 79 -19.27 13.22 30.49
C ASN A 79 -18.29 12.97 29.33
N PRO A 80 -17.69 14.01 28.72
CA PRO A 80 -16.69 13.84 27.63
C PRO A 80 -15.54 12.90 27.99
N MET A 81 -15.17 12.80 29.28
CA MET A 81 -14.12 11.90 29.75
C MET A 81 -14.46 10.42 29.57
N PHE A 82 -15.75 10.06 29.50
CA PHE A 82 -16.16 8.69 29.17
C PHE A 82 -15.71 8.31 27.77
N ASN A 83 -16.01 9.15 26.77
CA ASN A 83 -15.62 8.89 25.38
C ASN A 83 -14.11 9.04 25.17
N LEU A 84 -13.46 9.97 25.85
CA LEU A 84 -12.01 10.10 25.79
C LEU A 84 -11.31 8.83 26.33
N TRP A 85 -11.79 8.29 27.45
CA TRP A 85 -11.24 7.07 28.01
C TRP A 85 -11.43 5.86 27.07
N THR A 86 -12.61 5.69 26.48
CA THR A 86 -12.88 4.61 25.54
C THR A 86 -12.06 4.75 24.26
N ALA A 87 -11.91 5.96 23.70
CA ALA A 87 -11.06 6.26 22.57
C ALA A 87 -9.59 5.91 22.83
N CYS A 88 -9.04 6.39 23.95
CA CYS A 88 -7.64 6.11 24.32
C CYS A 88 -7.40 4.61 24.57
N THR A 89 -8.38 3.90 25.12
CA THR A 89 -8.27 2.45 25.36
C THR A 89 -8.23 1.68 24.03
N SER A 90 -9.10 2.02 23.09
CA SER A 90 -9.11 1.42 21.75
C SER A 90 -7.82 1.77 20.98
N LEU A 91 -7.37 3.02 21.02
CA LEU A 91 -6.14 3.48 20.42
C LEU A 91 -4.92 2.75 20.98
N SER A 92 -4.81 2.60 22.29
CA SER A 92 -3.73 1.85 22.94
C SER A 92 -3.69 0.39 22.49
N GLY A 93 -4.86 -0.25 22.39
CA GLY A 93 -4.99 -1.62 21.88
C GLY A 93 -4.57 -1.75 20.42
N MET A 94 -4.95 -0.77 19.58
CA MET A 94 -4.55 -0.71 18.17
C MET A 94 -3.03 -0.58 18.03
N ILE A 95 -2.42 0.42 18.67
CA ILE A 95 -0.96 0.65 18.64
C ILE A 95 -0.22 -0.60 19.15
N GLY A 96 -0.66 -1.16 20.29
CA GLY A 96 -0.02 -2.35 20.85
C GLY A 96 -0.09 -3.58 19.93
N THR A 97 -1.09 -3.67 19.06
CA THR A 97 -1.18 -4.75 18.06
C THR A 97 -0.33 -4.46 16.83
N LEU A 98 -0.32 -3.20 16.35
CA LEU A 98 0.46 -2.80 15.16
C LEU A 98 1.97 -2.88 15.40
N GLU A 99 2.42 -2.50 16.60
CA GLU A 99 3.84 -2.47 16.95
C GLU A 99 4.39 -3.81 17.46
N ASN A 100 3.52 -4.77 17.79
CA ASN A 100 3.95 -6.07 18.27
C ASN A 100 4.37 -6.99 17.11
N LYS A 101 5.65 -6.99 16.78
CA LYS A 101 6.23 -7.83 15.72
C LYS A 101 6.08 -9.34 15.94
N ASN A 102 5.74 -9.76 17.14
CA ASN A 102 5.53 -11.18 17.48
C ASN A 102 4.07 -11.63 17.28
N ASP A 103 3.13 -10.68 17.17
CA ASP A 103 1.73 -10.98 16.88
C ASP A 103 1.55 -11.17 15.37
N ASN A 104 1.30 -12.40 14.95
CA ASN A 104 1.00 -12.70 13.54
C ASN A 104 -0.49 -12.45 13.26
N VAL A 105 -0.95 -11.20 13.39
CA VAL A 105 -2.33 -10.79 13.14
C VAL A 105 -2.47 -10.30 11.70
N ASP A 106 -3.39 -10.89 10.93
CA ASP A 106 -3.71 -10.44 9.57
C ASP A 106 -4.73 -9.31 9.58
N VAL A 107 -5.76 -9.41 10.42
CA VAL A 107 -6.86 -8.45 10.51
C VAL A 107 -7.11 -8.08 11.97
N LEU A 108 -7.09 -6.77 12.26
CA LEU A 108 -7.48 -6.21 13.54
C LEU A 108 -8.86 -5.55 13.41
N ILE A 109 -9.83 -6.00 14.19
CA ILE A 109 -11.16 -5.41 14.24
C ILE A 109 -11.29 -4.57 15.51
N LEU A 110 -11.75 -3.33 15.37
CA LEU A 110 -12.09 -2.42 16.48
C LEU A 110 -13.60 -2.35 16.61
N ASP A 111 -14.16 -2.88 17.71
CA ASP A 111 -15.55 -2.62 18.09
C ASP A 111 -15.60 -1.26 18.79
N ARG A 112 -15.83 -0.22 18.01
CA ARG A 112 -15.68 1.21 18.29
C ARG A 112 -14.21 1.63 18.47
N GLY A 113 -13.83 2.70 17.84
CA GLY A 113 -12.48 3.25 17.86
C GLY A 113 -12.47 4.76 17.82
N ILE A 114 -11.52 5.29 17.07
CA ILE A 114 -11.33 6.73 16.86
C ILE A 114 -12.54 7.34 16.17
N TYR A 115 -13.01 6.71 15.10
CA TYR A 115 -14.11 7.24 14.29
C TYR A 115 -15.42 7.31 15.09
N ASP A 116 -15.75 6.26 15.85
CA ASP A 116 -16.91 6.24 16.72
C ASP A 116 -16.84 7.35 17.77
N SER A 117 -15.66 7.58 18.32
CA SER A 117 -15.43 8.64 19.33
C SER A 117 -15.65 10.03 18.74
N LEU A 118 -15.26 10.29 17.48
CA LEU A 118 -15.55 11.56 16.80
C LEU A 118 -17.06 11.81 16.69
N CYS A 119 -17.85 10.76 16.42
CA CYS A 119 -19.31 10.85 16.37
C CYS A 119 -19.90 11.26 17.74
N TRP A 120 -19.41 10.65 18.83
CA TRP A 120 -19.85 10.98 20.19
C TRP A 120 -19.44 12.38 20.62
N PHE A 121 -18.21 12.83 20.31
CA PHE A 121 -17.77 14.19 20.63
C PHE A 121 -18.57 15.24 19.88
N ASN A 122 -18.89 15.02 18.59
CA ASN A 122 -19.75 15.92 17.84
C ASN A 122 -21.14 16.01 18.48
N TRP A 123 -21.75 14.89 18.85
CA TRP A 123 -23.04 14.86 19.53
C TRP A 123 -23.01 15.56 20.91
N LEU A 124 -21.95 15.37 21.72
CA LEU A 124 -21.80 16.03 23.02
C LEU A 124 -21.70 17.55 22.88
N VAL A 125 -21.05 18.06 21.84
CA VAL A 125 -21.01 19.51 21.57
C VAL A 125 -22.38 20.03 21.19
N GLU A 126 -23.12 19.34 20.34
CA GLU A 126 -24.48 19.72 19.94
C GLU A 126 -25.43 19.72 21.14
N LYS A 127 -25.22 18.86 22.15
CA LYS A 127 -25.91 18.82 23.42
C LYS A 127 -25.46 19.87 24.47
N GLY A 128 -24.43 20.66 24.14
CA GLY A 128 -23.85 21.59 25.12
C GLY A 128 -23.17 20.91 26.32
N LYS A 129 -22.80 19.65 26.20
CA LYS A 129 -22.05 18.88 27.21
C LYS A 129 -20.55 18.97 27.05
N MET A 130 -20.09 19.56 25.97
CA MET A 130 -18.69 19.75 25.62
C MET A 130 -18.52 21.08 24.87
N GLU A 131 -17.45 21.81 25.14
CA GLU A 131 -17.12 23.03 24.42
C GLU A 131 -16.44 22.73 23.08
N LYS A 132 -16.69 23.58 22.07
CA LYS A 132 -16.09 23.41 20.72
C LYS A 132 -14.58 23.46 20.74
N GLU A 133 -13.96 24.27 21.58
CA GLU A 133 -12.50 24.34 21.69
C GLU A 133 -11.91 23.04 22.27
N GLN A 134 -12.58 22.46 23.28
CA GLN A 134 -12.17 21.17 23.82
C GLN A 134 -12.30 20.06 22.76
N GLN A 135 -13.39 20.06 21.97
CA GLN A 135 -13.57 19.14 20.84
C GLN A 135 -12.41 19.25 19.84
N LYS A 136 -12.05 20.48 19.42
CA LYS A 136 -10.98 20.69 18.45
C LYS A 136 -9.64 20.12 18.92
N ILE A 137 -9.31 20.28 20.20
CA ILE A 137 -8.06 19.77 20.78
C ILE A 137 -8.06 18.23 20.72
N ILE A 138 -9.15 17.58 21.14
CA ILE A 138 -9.27 16.13 21.16
C ILE A 138 -9.30 15.57 19.71
N GLU A 139 -10.06 16.21 18.83
CA GLU A 139 -10.08 15.84 17.41
C GLU A 139 -8.69 15.97 16.77
N GLY A 140 -7.94 17.05 17.07
CA GLY A 140 -6.58 17.23 16.59
C GLY A 140 -5.66 16.08 17.02
N PHE A 141 -5.80 15.60 18.24
CA PHE A 141 -5.06 14.43 18.72
C PHE A 141 -5.50 13.14 18.01
N LEU A 142 -6.80 12.84 17.95
CA LEU A 142 -7.32 11.61 17.37
C LEU A 142 -7.12 11.54 15.85
N LEU A 143 -7.05 12.69 15.16
CA LEU A 143 -6.87 12.80 13.72
C LEU A 143 -5.38 12.91 13.31
N MET A 144 -4.44 12.62 14.22
CA MET A 144 -3.03 12.50 13.83
C MET A 144 -2.88 11.47 12.70
N ASN A 145 -2.06 11.80 11.71
CA ASN A 145 -1.87 10.95 10.53
C ASN A 145 -1.49 9.51 10.87
N ASP A 146 -0.62 9.33 11.86
CA ASP A 146 -0.17 7.99 12.29
C ASP A 146 -1.31 7.12 12.80
N PHE A 147 -2.36 7.71 13.35
CA PHE A 147 -3.52 6.97 13.83
C PHE A 147 -4.53 6.72 12.72
N VAL A 148 -4.96 7.76 12.00
CA VAL A 148 -6.04 7.63 11.01
C VAL A 148 -5.59 6.86 9.76
N LYS A 149 -4.32 6.99 9.34
CA LYS A 149 -3.75 6.20 8.24
C LYS A 149 -3.54 4.72 8.60
N SER A 150 -3.57 4.39 9.89
CA SER A 150 -3.52 3.00 10.34
C SER A 150 -4.87 2.29 10.25
N ILE A 151 -5.98 3.02 10.12
CA ILE A 151 -7.32 2.47 9.96
C ILE A 151 -7.65 2.37 8.48
N ASP A 152 -7.73 1.15 7.96
CA ASP A 152 -7.94 0.88 6.54
C ASP A 152 -9.41 1.01 6.14
N ILE A 153 -10.32 0.50 6.97
CA ILE A 153 -11.76 0.49 6.68
C ILE A 153 -12.53 0.95 7.92
N VAL A 154 -13.50 1.83 7.72
CA VAL A 154 -14.51 2.18 8.71
C VAL A 154 -15.89 1.77 8.22
N PHE A 155 -16.58 0.93 8.96
CA PHE A 155 -18.00 0.67 8.76
C PHE A 155 -18.81 1.57 9.70
N SER A 156 -19.53 2.53 9.14
CA SER A 156 -20.36 3.50 9.86
C SER A 156 -21.83 3.07 9.85
N PHE A 157 -22.24 2.38 10.93
CA PHE A 157 -23.58 1.77 11.04
C PHE A 157 -24.62 2.76 11.53
N THR A 158 -25.74 2.84 10.83
CA THR A 158 -26.93 3.58 11.25
C THR A 158 -28.15 2.68 11.25
N THR A 159 -29.16 3.08 12.01
CA THR A 159 -30.52 2.52 11.98
C THR A 159 -31.49 3.55 12.55
N THR A 160 -32.78 3.39 12.28
CA THR A 160 -33.77 4.30 12.90
C THR A 160 -33.87 4.10 14.41
N PRO A 161 -34.24 5.14 15.17
CA PRO A 161 -34.46 5.03 16.62
C PRO A 161 -35.47 3.93 16.99
N GLU A 162 -36.54 3.80 16.22
CA GLU A 162 -37.60 2.80 16.42
C GLU A 162 -37.04 1.38 16.28
N THR A 163 -36.25 1.14 15.22
CA THR A 163 -35.59 -0.16 14.99
C THR A 163 -34.55 -0.47 16.07
N SER A 164 -33.76 0.53 16.53
CA SER A 164 -32.83 0.38 17.66
C SER A 164 -33.57 -0.07 18.93
N ILE A 165 -34.68 0.60 19.27
CA ILE A 165 -35.47 0.31 20.44
C ILE A 165 -36.11 -1.07 20.32
N ALA A 166 -36.69 -1.41 19.18
CA ALA A 166 -37.29 -2.71 18.95
C ALA A 166 -36.25 -3.85 19.12
N ARG A 167 -35.04 -3.66 18.59
CA ARG A 167 -33.92 -4.63 18.77
C ARG A 167 -33.43 -4.71 20.23
N GLU A 168 -33.48 -3.59 20.98
CA GLU A 168 -33.17 -3.58 22.41
C GLU A 168 -34.13 -4.48 23.18
N TYR A 169 -35.44 -4.28 23.00
CA TYR A 169 -36.47 -5.10 23.66
C TYR A 169 -36.39 -6.58 23.26
N ALA A 170 -36.10 -6.88 22.00
CA ALA A 170 -35.96 -8.27 21.53
C ALA A 170 -34.75 -9.00 22.15
N SER A 171 -33.71 -8.24 22.55
CA SER A 171 -32.47 -8.83 23.09
C SER A 171 -32.38 -8.80 24.62
N LEU A 172 -33.13 -7.91 25.29
CA LEU A 172 -33.15 -7.78 26.73
C LEU A 172 -34.50 -8.25 27.31
N LEU A 173 -34.46 -9.24 28.17
CA LEU A 173 -35.65 -9.73 28.87
C LEU A 173 -36.02 -8.80 30.06
N THR A 174 -36.03 -7.46 29.82
CA THR A 174 -36.32 -6.43 30.83
C THR A 174 -36.91 -5.20 30.17
N ASP A 175 -37.86 -4.55 30.90
CA ASP A 175 -38.46 -3.27 30.51
C ASP A 175 -37.58 -2.05 30.88
N LYS A 176 -36.44 -2.26 31.57
CA LYS A 176 -35.54 -1.17 31.95
C LYS A 176 -34.72 -0.73 30.75
N LYS A 177 -34.96 0.50 30.29
CA LYS A 177 -34.24 1.12 29.18
C LYS A 177 -32.84 1.55 29.60
N GLY A 178 -31.86 1.34 28.72
CA GLY A 178 -30.56 1.97 28.87
C GLY A 178 -30.64 3.50 28.79
N SER A 179 -29.71 4.21 29.42
CA SER A 179 -29.73 5.68 29.53
C SER A 179 -29.74 6.43 28.19
N ILE A 180 -29.21 5.82 27.14
CA ILE A 180 -29.16 6.36 25.76
C ILE A 180 -30.25 5.79 24.84
N MET A 181 -31.06 4.82 25.32
CA MET A 181 -32.06 4.11 24.51
C MET A 181 -33.40 4.84 24.50
N ASN A 182 -33.41 6.06 23.98
CA ASN A 182 -34.62 6.85 23.74
C ASN A 182 -34.57 7.52 22.36
N VAL A 183 -35.73 7.80 21.78
CA VAL A 183 -35.90 8.29 20.42
C VAL A 183 -35.06 9.56 20.15
N SER A 184 -35.10 10.53 21.04
CA SER A 184 -34.41 11.82 20.87
C SER A 184 -32.89 11.62 20.79
N VAL A 185 -32.31 10.91 21.78
CA VAL A 185 -30.84 10.65 21.80
C VAL A 185 -30.38 9.83 20.60
N LEU A 186 -31.14 8.81 20.23
CA LEU A 186 -30.79 7.95 19.07
C LEU A 186 -30.89 8.72 17.76
N SER A 187 -31.90 9.58 17.57
CA SER A 187 -32.03 10.43 16.39
C SER A 187 -30.86 11.41 16.28
N GLU A 188 -30.59 12.15 17.32
CA GLU A 188 -29.52 13.14 17.38
C GLU A 188 -28.14 12.51 17.19
N TYR A 189 -27.91 11.35 17.79
CA TYR A 189 -26.65 10.62 17.56
C TYR A 189 -26.53 10.13 16.12
N ARG A 190 -27.62 9.66 15.50
CA ARG A 190 -27.66 9.30 14.08
C ARG A 190 -27.30 10.49 13.18
N ASP A 191 -27.85 11.68 13.48
CA ASP A 191 -27.53 12.91 12.75
C ASP A 191 -26.04 13.28 12.92
N SER A 192 -25.50 13.09 14.11
CA SER A 192 -24.07 13.27 14.37
C SER A 192 -23.20 12.30 13.53
N VAL A 193 -23.61 11.04 13.41
CA VAL A 193 -22.91 10.06 12.53
C VAL A 193 -22.91 10.54 11.08
N PHE A 194 -24.05 11.01 10.55
CA PHE A 194 -24.12 11.56 9.20
C PHE A 194 -23.22 12.78 9.02
N SER A 195 -23.22 13.70 10.00
CA SER A 195 -22.37 14.87 9.98
C SER A 195 -20.87 14.52 9.95
N ILE A 196 -20.45 13.51 10.70
CA ILE A 196 -19.06 13.05 10.72
C ILE A 196 -18.71 12.31 9.43
N ASN A 197 -19.60 11.48 8.88
CA ASN A 197 -19.41 10.84 7.58
C ASN A 197 -19.13 11.88 6.48
N GLU A 198 -19.80 13.02 6.50
CA GLU A 198 -19.60 14.08 5.54
C GLU A 198 -18.31 14.90 5.80
N LYS A 199 -18.11 15.34 7.04
CA LYS A 199 -17.03 16.28 7.41
C LYS A 199 -15.67 15.64 7.55
N LYS A 200 -15.58 14.36 7.93
CA LYS A 200 -14.34 13.71 8.32
C LYS A 200 -13.89 12.60 7.34
N ALA A 201 -14.64 12.29 6.28
CA ALA A 201 -14.29 11.26 5.31
C ALA A 201 -12.87 11.41 4.77
N LYS A 202 -12.42 12.63 4.49
CA LYS A 202 -11.10 12.93 3.93
C LYS A 202 -9.90 12.51 4.77
N TYR A 203 -10.09 12.22 6.06
CA TYR A 203 -9.01 11.79 6.96
C TYR A 203 -8.81 10.28 6.96
N PHE A 204 -9.80 9.51 6.56
CA PHE A 204 -9.79 8.04 6.58
C PHE A 204 -9.64 7.49 5.18
N HIS A 205 -9.00 6.32 5.07
CA HIS A 205 -8.79 5.67 3.77
C HIS A 205 -10.13 5.30 3.11
N LYS A 206 -11.00 4.59 3.85
CA LYS A 206 -12.31 4.19 3.34
C LYS A 206 -13.38 4.17 4.44
N ILE A 207 -14.52 4.78 4.15
CA ILE A 207 -15.70 4.73 5.01
C ILE A 207 -16.86 4.14 4.21
N PHE A 208 -17.49 3.12 4.77
CA PHE A 208 -18.72 2.51 4.26
C PHE A 208 -19.90 2.84 5.18
N PRO A 209 -20.81 3.75 4.80
CA PRO A 209 -22.06 3.95 5.51
C PRO A 209 -22.98 2.73 5.33
N ILE A 210 -23.43 2.13 6.42
CA ILE A 210 -24.29 0.95 6.43
C ILE A 210 -25.61 1.28 7.17
N ASP A 211 -26.68 1.48 6.45
CA ASP A 211 -28.03 1.56 7.04
C ASP A 211 -28.61 0.16 7.18
N THR A 212 -28.96 -0.19 8.40
CA THR A 212 -29.48 -1.51 8.75
C THR A 212 -30.96 -1.51 9.11
N THR A 213 -31.68 -0.41 8.86
CA THR A 213 -33.09 -0.23 9.27
C THR A 213 -33.97 -1.37 8.80
N ASP A 214 -33.94 -1.66 7.49
CA ASP A 214 -34.81 -2.65 6.84
C ASP A 214 -34.03 -3.93 6.41
N LYS A 215 -32.82 -4.12 6.92
CA LYS A 215 -31.97 -5.26 6.54
C LYS A 215 -31.99 -6.34 7.61
N SER A 216 -32.01 -7.59 7.18
CA SER A 216 -31.79 -8.73 8.05
C SER A 216 -30.31 -8.79 8.48
N GLN A 217 -30.03 -9.49 9.59
CA GLN A 217 -28.66 -9.72 10.06
C GLN A 217 -27.81 -10.44 8.98
N ASP A 218 -28.40 -11.40 8.28
CA ASP A 218 -27.75 -12.14 7.18
C ASP A 218 -27.34 -11.21 6.04
N ASP A 219 -28.21 -10.29 5.63
CA ASP A 219 -27.94 -9.38 4.51
C ASP A 219 -26.85 -8.36 4.86
N VAL A 220 -26.87 -7.81 6.07
CA VAL A 220 -25.81 -6.92 6.57
C VAL A 220 -24.48 -7.66 6.64
N GLY A 221 -24.48 -8.89 7.16
CA GLY A 221 -23.28 -9.70 7.24
C GLY A 221 -22.65 -9.99 5.88
N LYS A 222 -23.47 -10.29 4.86
CA LYS A 222 -23.02 -10.50 3.47
C LYS A 222 -22.47 -9.20 2.88
N GLU A 223 -23.18 -8.09 3.01
CA GLU A 223 -22.77 -6.79 2.51
C GLU A 223 -21.41 -6.39 3.06
N VAL A 224 -21.25 -6.44 4.38
CA VAL A 224 -20.00 -6.08 5.06
C VAL A 224 -18.87 -7.02 4.66
N THR A 225 -19.12 -8.35 4.57
CA THR A 225 -18.10 -9.32 4.15
C THR A 225 -17.67 -9.06 2.70
N THR A 226 -18.61 -8.79 1.80
CA THR A 226 -18.32 -8.47 0.40
C THR A 226 -17.48 -7.20 0.29
N LEU A 227 -17.94 -6.10 0.92
CA LEU A 227 -17.22 -4.83 0.93
C LEU A 227 -15.82 -4.95 1.54
N THR A 228 -15.68 -5.73 2.62
CA THR A 228 -14.38 -6.02 3.22
C THR A 228 -13.44 -6.70 2.22
N LEU A 229 -13.89 -7.79 1.60
CA LEU A 229 -13.03 -8.54 0.67
C LEU A 229 -12.67 -7.75 -0.58
N ASP A 230 -13.61 -6.98 -1.12
CA ASP A 230 -13.36 -6.15 -2.30
C ASP A 230 -12.35 -5.04 -1.98
N GLU A 231 -12.49 -4.33 -0.86
CA GLU A 231 -11.53 -3.31 -0.44
C GLU A 231 -10.15 -3.90 -0.12
N LEU A 232 -10.11 -5.03 0.60
CA LEU A 232 -8.85 -5.73 0.89
C LEU A 232 -8.14 -6.18 -0.38
N ARG A 233 -8.88 -6.70 -1.38
CA ARG A 233 -8.31 -7.04 -2.68
C ARG A 233 -7.70 -5.80 -3.32
N ASP A 234 -8.44 -4.69 -3.39
CA ASP A 234 -8.01 -3.47 -4.06
C ASP A 234 -6.81 -2.79 -3.37
N MET A 235 -6.69 -2.94 -2.05
CA MET A 235 -5.53 -2.52 -1.27
C MET A 235 -4.32 -3.43 -1.43
N LEU A 236 -4.54 -4.73 -1.60
CA LEU A 236 -3.48 -5.75 -1.65
C LEU A 236 -2.98 -6.01 -3.07
N ILE A 237 -3.73 -5.69 -4.11
CA ILE A 237 -3.26 -5.78 -5.48
C ILE A 237 -2.11 -4.77 -5.69
N GLU A 238 -0.98 -5.27 -6.16
CA GLU A 238 0.14 -4.41 -6.57
C GLU A 238 -0.27 -3.64 -7.83
N LYS A 239 -0.31 -2.30 -7.72
CA LYS A 239 -0.56 -1.42 -8.86
C LYS A 239 0.76 -0.85 -9.34
N ILE A 240 1.11 -1.13 -10.60
CA ILE A 240 2.35 -0.67 -11.21
C ILE A 240 2.10 0.46 -12.21
N GLY A 241 3.13 1.30 -12.38
CA GLY A 241 3.09 2.44 -13.28
C GLY A 241 3.13 2.03 -14.75
N ILE A 242 2.26 2.62 -15.54
CA ILE A 242 2.22 2.47 -17.00
C ILE A 242 2.11 3.84 -17.67
N VAL A 243 2.64 3.93 -18.88
CA VAL A 243 2.55 5.12 -19.75
C VAL A 243 2.07 4.67 -21.12
N GLU A 244 1.15 5.43 -21.73
CA GLU A 244 0.70 5.14 -23.10
C GLU A 244 1.85 5.22 -24.11
N LYS A 245 2.00 4.20 -24.93
CA LYS A 245 3.00 4.12 -25.99
C LYS A 245 2.47 4.82 -27.26
N ASN A 246 2.55 6.16 -27.28
CA ASN A 246 2.12 6.95 -28.43
C ASN A 246 3.10 6.85 -29.62
N ASP A 247 2.68 7.35 -30.80
CA ASP A 247 3.47 7.27 -32.02
C ASP A 247 4.83 8.00 -31.93
N LYS A 248 4.87 9.11 -31.17
CA LYS A 248 6.10 9.89 -30.98
C LYS A 248 7.13 9.11 -30.17
N LEU A 249 6.71 8.49 -29.07
CA LEU A 249 7.54 7.64 -28.25
C LEU A 249 7.99 6.40 -29.03
N SER A 250 7.08 5.76 -29.77
CA SER A 250 7.37 4.58 -30.59
C SER A 250 8.42 4.87 -31.66
N LYS A 251 8.33 6.02 -32.34
CA LYS A 251 9.35 6.43 -33.33
C LYS A 251 10.70 6.75 -32.70
N LEU A 252 10.70 7.39 -31.52
CA LEU A 252 11.93 7.71 -30.80
C LEU A 252 12.67 6.46 -30.34
N LEU A 253 11.96 5.48 -29.77
CA LEU A 253 12.53 4.26 -29.23
C LEU A 253 12.99 3.26 -30.34
N GLY A 254 12.35 3.27 -31.51
CA GLY A 254 12.70 2.46 -32.67
C GLY A 254 13.05 0.99 -32.34
N ASP A 255 14.23 0.55 -32.79
CA ASP A 255 14.76 -0.81 -32.55
C ASP A 255 15.43 -0.98 -31.17
N GLY A 256 15.39 0.02 -30.33
CA GLY A 256 16.00 0.02 -29.00
C GLY A 256 17.36 0.72 -28.95
N GLY A 257 17.89 0.82 -27.72
CA GLY A 257 19.17 1.50 -27.48
C GLY A 257 19.15 2.29 -26.18
N ILE A 258 20.07 3.25 -26.09
CA ILE A 258 20.19 4.19 -24.98
C ILE A 258 19.84 5.59 -25.49
N PHE A 259 19.03 6.32 -24.71
CA PHE A 259 18.48 7.62 -25.08
C PHE A 259 18.64 8.62 -23.94
N ASP A 260 18.76 9.90 -24.30
CA ASP A 260 18.68 10.98 -23.30
C ASP A 260 17.31 11.01 -22.63
N PHE A 261 17.31 11.12 -21.31
CA PHE A 261 16.08 11.17 -20.54
C PHE A 261 15.17 12.34 -20.95
N SER A 262 15.76 13.52 -21.21
CA SER A 262 14.98 14.72 -21.57
C SER A 262 14.18 14.52 -22.87
N ASP A 263 14.71 13.83 -23.85
CA ASP A 263 14.04 13.60 -25.12
C ASP A 263 12.91 12.58 -25.01
N VAL A 264 13.17 11.50 -24.25
CA VAL A 264 12.14 10.51 -23.95
C VAL A 264 11.04 11.11 -23.08
N HIS A 265 11.39 11.85 -22.01
CA HIS A 265 10.45 12.45 -21.09
C HIS A 265 9.46 13.39 -21.79
N LYS A 266 9.91 14.22 -22.75
CA LYS A 266 9.04 15.08 -23.59
C LYS A 266 8.04 14.29 -24.44
N SER A 267 8.26 13.01 -24.61
CA SER A 267 7.42 12.09 -25.42
C SER A 267 6.57 11.16 -24.57
N LEU A 268 6.85 11.07 -23.27
CA LEU A 268 6.04 10.30 -22.32
C LEU A 268 4.69 10.99 -22.07
N GLY A 269 3.63 10.20 -22.06
CA GLY A 269 2.34 10.61 -21.54
C GLY A 269 2.30 10.65 -20.01
N ARG A 270 1.12 10.86 -19.47
CA ARG A 270 0.90 10.82 -18.02
C ARG A 270 1.13 9.40 -17.49
N LEU A 271 1.81 9.28 -16.34
CA LEU A 271 1.92 8.03 -15.60
C LEU A 271 0.54 7.68 -15.00
N ASP A 272 0.03 6.50 -15.32
CA ASP A 272 -1.16 5.90 -14.73
C ASP A 272 -0.75 4.63 -13.96
N PHE A 273 -1.63 4.10 -13.11
CA PHE A 273 -1.36 2.91 -12.31
C PHE A 273 -2.45 1.86 -12.54
N ARG A 274 -2.04 0.63 -12.84
CA ARG A 274 -2.94 -0.51 -13.06
C ARG A 274 -2.49 -1.70 -12.22
N ALA A 275 -3.42 -2.60 -11.95
CA ALA A 275 -3.08 -3.90 -11.39
C ALA A 275 -1.99 -4.56 -12.24
N ARG A 276 -1.01 -5.18 -11.59
CA ARG A 276 0.18 -5.70 -12.27
C ARG A 276 -0.15 -6.70 -13.39
N ASP A 277 -1.08 -7.61 -13.13
CA ASP A 277 -1.57 -8.58 -14.12
C ASP A 277 -2.20 -7.89 -15.34
N GLU A 278 -3.06 -6.88 -15.13
CA GLU A 278 -3.63 -6.08 -16.21
C GLU A 278 -2.54 -5.31 -16.98
N ALA A 279 -1.60 -4.68 -16.28
CA ALA A 279 -0.53 -3.90 -16.88
C ALA A 279 0.42 -4.76 -17.72
N GLU A 280 0.71 -5.99 -17.29
CA GLU A 280 1.55 -6.94 -18.02
C GLU A 280 0.87 -7.45 -19.31
N GLU A 281 -0.47 -7.43 -19.40
CA GLU A 281 -1.21 -7.81 -20.63
C GLU A 281 -1.31 -6.67 -21.65
N LEU A 282 -1.26 -5.40 -21.23
CA LEU A 282 -1.43 -4.25 -22.11
C LEU A 282 -0.28 -4.13 -23.14
N SER A 283 -0.60 -4.19 -24.42
CA SER A 283 0.36 -3.98 -25.52
C SER A 283 0.49 -2.51 -25.94
N THR A 284 -0.47 -1.69 -25.59
CA THR A 284 -0.53 -0.24 -25.92
C THR A 284 0.20 0.65 -24.90
N HIS A 285 0.73 0.07 -23.84
CA HIS A 285 1.41 0.79 -22.78
C HIS A 285 2.82 0.25 -22.57
N ILE A 286 3.65 1.08 -21.95
CA ILE A 286 5.01 0.75 -21.55
C ILE A 286 5.17 1.02 -20.05
N GLN A 287 5.93 0.17 -19.37
CA GLN A 287 6.14 0.21 -17.92
C GLN A 287 7.50 0.86 -17.64
N PRO A 288 7.55 2.05 -17.03
CA PRO A 288 8.81 2.62 -16.55
C PRO A 288 9.39 1.79 -15.41
N ILE A 289 10.63 1.36 -15.58
CA ILE A 289 11.40 0.57 -14.61
C ILE A 289 12.61 1.40 -14.16
N PRO A 290 12.54 2.12 -13.04
CA PRO A 290 13.73 2.78 -12.48
C PRO A 290 14.76 1.75 -12.06
N ILE A 291 16.01 1.92 -12.55
CA ILE A 291 17.14 1.04 -12.28
C ILE A 291 18.37 1.83 -11.86
N ALA A 292 19.19 1.27 -10.97
CA ALA A 292 20.46 1.83 -10.54
C ALA A 292 21.61 0.96 -11.04
N MET A 293 22.49 1.53 -11.85
CA MET A 293 23.82 0.99 -12.12
C MET A 293 24.76 1.51 -11.03
N ILE A 294 25.25 0.64 -10.16
CA ILE A 294 26.10 1.02 -9.02
C ILE A 294 27.55 0.83 -9.37
N VAL A 295 28.32 1.91 -9.31
CA VAL A 295 29.73 1.95 -9.68
C VAL A 295 30.59 2.39 -8.48
N ASN A 296 31.87 2.03 -8.49
CA ASN A 296 32.80 2.54 -7.50
C ASN A 296 33.21 3.99 -7.80
N LYS A 297 33.82 4.68 -6.82
CA LYS A 297 34.29 6.07 -6.96
C LYS A 297 35.27 6.28 -8.12
N GLN A 298 36.09 5.28 -8.43
CA GLN A 298 37.03 5.30 -9.55
C GLN A 298 36.35 5.06 -10.91
N LYS A 299 35.10 4.66 -10.90
CA LYS A 299 34.28 4.38 -12.11
C LYS A 299 34.85 3.31 -13.02
N ASP A 300 35.63 2.38 -12.48
CA ASP A 300 36.22 1.27 -13.21
C ASP A 300 35.60 -0.09 -12.88
N LYS A 301 34.69 -0.13 -11.87
CA LYS A 301 33.97 -1.33 -11.44
C LYS A 301 32.48 -1.09 -11.31
N VAL A 302 31.69 -2.10 -11.64
CA VAL A 302 30.23 -2.09 -11.51
C VAL A 302 29.76 -3.29 -10.69
N LEU A 303 28.70 -3.06 -9.91
CA LEU A 303 28.04 -4.13 -9.15
C LEU A 303 27.33 -5.09 -10.11
N ILE A 304 27.58 -6.39 -9.94
CA ILE A 304 26.85 -7.46 -10.61
C ILE A 304 25.93 -8.17 -9.64
N VAL A 305 24.70 -8.41 -10.07
CA VAL A 305 23.72 -9.23 -9.36
C VAL A 305 23.10 -10.28 -10.29
N LYS A 306 22.53 -11.33 -9.73
CA LYS A 306 21.75 -12.35 -10.45
C LYS A 306 20.43 -12.57 -9.77
N LYS A 307 19.34 -12.53 -10.51
CA LYS A 307 17.99 -12.81 -9.96
C LYS A 307 17.87 -14.27 -9.53
N ASN A 308 17.19 -14.50 -8.43
CA ASN A 308 16.84 -15.83 -7.97
C ASN A 308 15.85 -16.47 -8.97
N HIS A 309 16.03 -17.75 -9.29
CA HIS A 309 15.15 -18.46 -10.21
C HIS A 309 13.67 -18.49 -9.76
N MET A 310 13.42 -18.34 -8.46
CA MET A 310 12.06 -18.28 -7.90
C MET A 310 11.44 -16.88 -7.98
N ALA A 311 12.26 -15.83 -8.17
CA ALA A 311 11.82 -14.45 -8.26
C ALA A 311 11.39 -14.02 -9.66
N VAL A 312 11.73 -14.81 -10.68
CA VAL A 312 11.47 -14.50 -12.10
C VAL A 312 10.62 -15.57 -12.75
N THR A 313 9.72 -15.15 -13.65
CA THR A 313 8.94 -16.08 -14.46
C THR A 313 9.85 -16.79 -15.51
N ASN A 314 9.35 -17.90 -16.07
CA ASN A 314 10.12 -18.65 -17.06
C ASN A 314 10.50 -17.84 -18.31
N ASP A 315 9.67 -16.86 -18.65
CA ASP A 315 9.83 -16.00 -19.84
C ASP A 315 10.57 -14.69 -19.53
N SER A 316 11.10 -14.52 -18.31
CA SER A 316 11.85 -13.32 -17.95
C SER A 316 13.22 -13.28 -18.66
N PRO A 317 13.59 -12.15 -19.30
CA PRO A 317 14.90 -11.97 -19.91
C PRO A 317 16.05 -12.01 -18.89
N GLU A 318 15.76 -11.78 -17.61
CA GLU A 318 16.73 -11.79 -16.51
C GLU A 318 17.05 -13.20 -15.98
N LYS A 319 16.26 -14.21 -16.39
CA LYS A 319 16.42 -15.57 -15.86
C LYS A 319 17.78 -16.17 -16.18
N GLY A 320 18.57 -16.45 -15.14
CA GLY A 320 19.89 -17.04 -15.24
C GLY A 320 20.98 -16.11 -15.74
N LYS A 321 20.65 -14.86 -16.09
CA LYS A 321 21.58 -13.85 -16.60
C LYS A 321 22.21 -13.02 -15.48
N SER A 322 23.33 -12.39 -15.79
CA SER A 322 23.95 -11.38 -14.93
C SER A 322 23.39 -10.00 -15.25
N LEU A 323 23.10 -9.22 -14.21
CA LEU A 323 22.60 -7.86 -14.29
C LEU A 323 23.64 -6.89 -13.74
N VAL A 324 23.82 -5.74 -14.39
CA VAL A 324 24.66 -4.63 -13.91
C VAL A 324 23.84 -3.54 -13.23
N TYR A 325 22.60 -3.83 -12.94
CA TYR A 325 21.67 -2.92 -12.28
C TYR A 325 20.82 -3.64 -11.25
N VAL A 326 20.23 -2.85 -10.34
CA VAL A 326 19.15 -3.22 -9.43
C VAL A 326 18.01 -2.25 -9.59
N GLY A 327 16.77 -2.69 -9.37
CA GLY A 327 15.58 -1.85 -9.50
C GLY A 327 14.34 -2.65 -9.86
N GLY A 328 13.22 -1.95 -10.05
CA GLY A 328 11.95 -2.62 -10.25
C GLY A 328 10.81 -1.68 -10.67
N HIS A 329 9.61 -2.21 -10.66
CA HIS A 329 8.42 -1.49 -11.09
C HIS A 329 8.09 -0.31 -10.16
N THR A 330 7.72 0.81 -10.78
CA THR A 330 7.10 1.92 -10.07
C THR A 330 5.76 1.46 -9.50
N ARG A 331 5.57 1.58 -8.18
CA ARG A 331 4.31 1.24 -7.50
C ARG A 331 3.48 2.48 -7.22
N TYR A 332 2.17 2.31 -7.09
CA TYR A 332 1.28 3.42 -6.73
C TYR A 332 1.73 4.12 -5.44
N GLU A 333 2.19 3.36 -4.46
CA GLU A 333 2.66 3.85 -3.16
C GLU A 333 3.87 4.80 -3.30
N ASP A 334 4.72 4.59 -4.31
CA ASP A 334 5.88 5.45 -4.59
C ASP A 334 5.48 6.87 -5.01
N SER A 335 4.22 7.07 -5.46
CA SER A 335 3.67 8.34 -5.95
C SER A 335 2.86 9.13 -4.91
N THR A 336 2.45 8.51 -3.80
CA THR A 336 1.44 9.08 -2.88
C THR A 336 1.90 10.32 -2.14
N GLU A 337 3.20 10.50 -1.93
CA GLU A 337 3.76 11.66 -1.22
C GLU A 337 4.36 12.71 -2.18
N ILE A 338 4.26 12.49 -3.50
CA ILE A 338 4.89 13.34 -4.50
C ILE A 338 3.87 14.34 -5.07
N MET A 339 4.14 15.64 -4.85
CA MET A 339 3.32 16.71 -5.40
C MET A 339 3.35 16.70 -6.94
N ASP A 340 2.21 17.04 -7.55
CA ASP A 340 2.02 17.19 -8.99
C ASP A 340 2.37 15.93 -9.82
N HIS A 341 2.48 14.76 -9.19
CA HIS A 341 2.85 13.51 -9.85
C HIS A 341 4.10 13.63 -10.74
N ASN A 342 5.12 14.34 -10.27
CA ASN A 342 6.38 14.51 -10.98
C ASN A 342 7.02 13.15 -11.28
N PHE A 343 7.07 12.81 -12.58
CA PHE A 343 7.53 11.50 -13.05
C PHE A 343 8.95 11.15 -12.56
N LEU A 344 9.88 12.10 -12.62
CA LEU A 344 11.27 11.86 -12.22
C LEU A 344 11.38 11.62 -10.70
N GLU A 345 10.62 12.36 -9.90
CA GLU A 345 10.60 12.16 -8.45
C GLU A 345 9.97 10.82 -8.07
N ILE A 346 8.95 10.38 -8.78
CA ILE A 346 8.37 9.05 -8.61
C ILE A 346 9.41 7.98 -8.93
N CYS A 347 10.15 8.10 -10.03
CA CYS A 347 11.25 7.19 -10.37
C CYS A 347 12.33 7.16 -9.29
N ARG A 348 12.69 8.32 -8.72
CA ARG A 348 13.65 8.41 -7.60
C ARG A 348 13.14 7.72 -6.33
N SER A 349 11.86 7.93 -6.00
CA SER A 349 11.21 7.27 -4.85
C SER A 349 11.21 5.75 -5.01
N THR A 350 10.76 5.26 -6.17
CA THR A 350 10.82 3.83 -6.53
C THR A 350 12.22 3.27 -6.35
N LEU A 351 13.21 3.93 -6.93
CA LEU A 351 14.57 3.40 -6.93
C LEU A 351 15.21 3.39 -5.53
N LYS A 352 14.94 4.41 -4.70
CA LYS A 352 15.36 4.41 -3.30
C LYS A 352 14.79 3.21 -2.53
N ARG A 353 13.52 2.88 -2.77
CA ARG A 353 12.86 1.72 -2.17
C ARG A 353 13.48 0.41 -2.68
N GLU A 354 13.57 0.22 -4.00
CA GLU A 354 14.07 -1.02 -4.59
C GLU A 354 15.52 -1.33 -4.20
N VAL A 355 16.40 -0.34 -4.27
CA VAL A 355 17.81 -0.49 -3.88
C VAL A 355 17.94 -0.87 -2.40
N LYS A 356 17.11 -0.27 -1.54
CA LYS A 356 17.08 -0.61 -0.11
C LYS A 356 16.52 -2.01 0.14
N GLU A 357 15.48 -2.40 -0.58
CA GLU A 357 14.85 -3.73 -0.46
C GLU A 357 15.76 -4.83 -1.02
N GLU A 358 16.35 -4.66 -2.21
CA GLU A 358 17.11 -5.71 -2.90
C GLU A 358 18.54 -5.89 -2.36
N ILE A 359 19.24 -4.79 -2.06
CA ILE A 359 20.66 -4.84 -1.69
C ILE A 359 21.00 -4.15 -0.35
N GLY A 360 20.03 -3.59 0.36
CA GLY A 360 20.16 -3.11 1.73
C GLY A 360 20.86 -1.76 1.89
N ILE A 361 21.11 -1.00 0.83
CA ILE A 361 21.80 0.30 0.89
C ILE A 361 20.83 1.47 0.63
N SER A 362 21.23 2.65 1.09
CA SER A 362 20.53 3.90 0.78
C SER A 362 21.30 4.68 -0.27
N VAL A 363 20.62 5.29 -1.22
CA VAL A 363 21.21 6.05 -2.33
C VAL A 363 20.70 7.48 -2.38
N ALA A 364 21.59 8.44 -2.69
CA ALA A 364 21.25 9.82 -2.98
C ALA A 364 21.08 9.97 -4.50
N LEU A 365 19.92 10.44 -4.95
CA LEU A 365 19.56 10.50 -6.38
C LEU A 365 19.24 11.93 -6.87
N ASN A 366 19.23 12.93 -5.97
CA ASN A 366 18.68 14.26 -6.29
C ASN A 366 19.43 14.97 -7.42
N ASP A 367 20.76 14.80 -7.48
CA ASP A 367 21.62 15.48 -8.44
C ASP A 367 22.00 14.60 -9.64
N ILE A 368 21.35 13.42 -9.78
CA ILE A 368 21.62 12.49 -10.87
C ILE A 368 20.56 12.64 -11.95
N THR A 369 20.99 12.96 -13.16
CA THR A 369 20.16 12.90 -14.36
C THR A 369 20.21 11.49 -14.92
N PRO A 370 19.08 10.79 -15.03
CA PRO A 370 19.05 9.45 -15.61
C PRO A 370 19.15 9.50 -17.13
N PHE A 371 19.41 8.36 -17.72
CA PHE A 371 19.18 8.09 -19.15
C PHE A 371 18.20 6.92 -19.30
N VAL A 372 17.77 6.67 -20.53
CA VAL A 372 16.76 5.64 -20.81
C VAL A 372 17.39 4.49 -21.57
N VAL A 373 17.09 3.26 -21.17
CA VAL A 373 17.45 2.05 -21.89
C VAL A 373 16.19 1.32 -22.36
N TYR A 374 16.17 0.90 -23.61
CA TYR A 374 15.07 0.17 -24.22
C TYR A 374 15.58 -0.98 -25.09
N ALA A 375 14.92 -2.13 -25.00
CA ALA A 375 15.25 -3.32 -25.79
C ALA A 375 14.00 -3.88 -26.48
N THR A 376 14.23 -4.53 -27.63
CA THR A 376 13.16 -5.12 -28.45
C THR A 376 13.36 -6.62 -28.73
N ASP A 377 14.28 -7.25 -28.00
CA ASP A 377 14.68 -8.65 -28.18
C ASP A 377 13.60 -9.67 -27.75
N SER A 378 12.61 -9.24 -26.97
CA SER A 378 11.46 -10.04 -26.61
C SER A 378 10.18 -9.21 -26.51
N GLU A 379 9.02 -9.84 -26.57
CA GLU A 379 7.73 -9.14 -26.39
C GLU A 379 7.63 -8.52 -24.99
N ARG A 380 8.26 -9.09 -24.00
CA ARG A 380 8.32 -8.56 -22.64
C ARG A 380 9.24 -7.33 -22.58
N SER A 381 10.41 -7.39 -23.19
CA SER A 381 11.33 -6.24 -23.24
C SER A 381 10.69 -5.01 -23.90
N LYS A 382 9.85 -5.21 -24.92
CA LYS A 382 9.11 -4.13 -25.61
C LYS A 382 8.10 -3.40 -24.72
N LYS A 383 7.71 -4.01 -23.60
CA LYS A 383 6.77 -3.43 -22.63
C LYS A 383 7.47 -2.68 -21.49
N HIS A 384 8.78 -2.73 -21.39
CA HIS A 384 9.56 -2.12 -20.32
C HIS A 384 10.45 -1.01 -20.82
N LEU A 385 10.59 0.06 -20.03
CA LEU A 385 11.43 1.22 -20.29
C LEU A 385 12.34 1.45 -19.09
N GLY A 386 13.61 1.10 -19.18
CA GLY A 386 14.56 1.30 -18.09
C GLY A 386 14.92 2.77 -17.92
N ILE A 387 14.69 3.34 -16.74
CA ILE A 387 15.12 4.70 -16.35
C ILE A 387 16.36 4.51 -15.48
N CYS A 388 17.55 4.65 -16.08
CA CYS A 388 18.82 4.26 -15.47
C CYS A 388 19.51 5.43 -14.79
N PHE A 389 19.77 5.26 -13.48
CA PHE A 389 20.58 6.16 -12.67
C PHE A 389 21.96 5.51 -12.44
N VAL A 390 23.05 6.24 -12.71
CA VAL A 390 24.40 5.78 -12.36
C VAL A 390 24.74 6.32 -10.98
N VAL A 391 24.96 5.41 -10.03
CA VAL A 391 25.14 5.74 -8.61
C VAL A 391 26.55 5.36 -8.18
N GLU A 392 27.33 6.37 -7.76
CA GLU A 392 28.68 6.13 -7.20
C GLU A 392 28.59 5.70 -5.74
N GLN A 393 29.41 4.70 -5.37
CA GLN A 393 29.49 4.19 -4.00
C GLN A 393 30.94 3.91 -3.62
N ASP A 394 31.24 4.08 -2.33
CA ASP A 394 32.50 3.65 -1.76
C ASP A 394 32.46 2.14 -1.47
N ILE A 395 33.13 1.36 -2.32
CA ILE A 395 33.08 -0.11 -2.23
C ILE A 395 33.79 -0.67 -1.01
N ASP A 396 34.74 0.07 -0.42
CA ASP A 396 35.50 -0.36 0.76
C ASP A 396 34.66 -0.23 2.03
N GLU A 397 33.73 0.73 2.06
CA GLU A 397 32.78 0.95 3.16
C GLU A 397 31.43 0.26 2.95
N LEU A 398 31.15 -0.18 1.73
CA LEU A 398 29.83 -0.70 1.34
C LEU A 398 29.58 -2.11 1.87
N ARG A 399 28.50 -2.27 2.63
CA ARG A 399 28.01 -3.57 3.09
C ARG A 399 26.69 -3.91 2.41
N LEU A 400 26.76 -4.78 1.40
CA LEU A 400 25.59 -5.26 0.71
C LEU A 400 24.86 -6.33 1.53
N LYS A 401 23.53 -6.20 1.62
CA LYS A 401 22.64 -7.22 2.17
C LYS A 401 21.65 -7.62 1.07
N LEU A 402 22.03 -8.61 0.28
CA LEU A 402 21.18 -9.11 -0.80
C LEU A 402 19.91 -9.73 -0.22
N ASP A 403 18.75 -9.37 -0.76
CA ASP A 403 17.51 -10.07 -0.46
C ASP A 403 17.52 -11.45 -1.11
N SER A 404 17.47 -12.52 -0.31
CA SER A 404 17.51 -13.90 -0.79
C SER A 404 16.25 -14.32 -1.55
N ALA A 405 15.15 -13.61 -1.41
CA ALA A 405 13.93 -13.86 -2.18
C ALA A 405 14.11 -13.38 -3.64
N GLU A 406 14.80 -12.27 -3.85
CA GLU A 406 14.98 -11.64 -5.18
C GLU A 406 16.30 -12.00 -5.85
N LEU A 407 17.39 -12.04 -5.08
CA LEU A 407 18.75 -12.16 -5.60
C LEU A 407 19.46 -13.43 -5.12
N ILE A 408 20.26 -14.00 -6.01
CA ILE A 408 21.16 -15.10 -5.62
C ILE A 408 22.20 -14.55 -4.67
N GLN A 409 22.32 -15.17 -3.51
CA GLN A 409 23.36 -14.83 -2.55
C GLN A 409 24.73 -15.36 -3.01
N LYS A 410 25.80 -14.68 -2.63
CA LYS A 410 27.16 -15.12 -2.92
C LYS A 410 27.45 -16.46 -2.23
N LYS A 411 27.47 -17.54 -3.02
CA LYS A 411 27.87 -18.89 -2.58
C LYS A 411 28.82 -19.52 -3.60
N GLY A 412 29.97 -19.97 -3.15
CA GLY A 412 30.97 -20.61 -4.01
C GLY A 412 31.48 -19.70 -5.14
N THR A 413 31.32 -20.11 -6.39
CA THR A 413 31.80 -19.38 -7.59
C THR A 413 30.84 -18.31 -8.08
N SER A 414 29.68 -18.09 -7.43
CA SER A 414 28.73 -17.07 -7.85
C SER A 414 29.32 -15.67 -7.67
N LYS A 415 29.25 -14.85 -8.72
CA LYS A 415 29.69 -13.45 -8.71
C LYS A 415 28.57 -12.46 -8.31
N SER A 416 27.39 -12.95 -7.95
CA SER A 416 26.28 -12.08 -7.49
C SER A 416 26.66 -11.29 -6.23
N GLY A 417 26.38 -9.98 -6.23
CA GLY A 417 26.77 -9.07 -5.15
C GLY A 417 28.25 -8.74 -5.13
N THR A 418 28.92 -8.77 -6.29
CA THR A 418 30.37 -8.49 -6.43
C THR A 418 30.58 -7.33 -7.41
N PHE A 419 31.59 -6.49 -7.15
CA PHE A 419 32.04 -5.48 -8.08
C PHE A 419 33.07 -6.08 -9.04
N LEU A 420 32.83 -5.95 -10.34
CA LEU A 420 33.71 -6.41 -11.41
C LEU A 420 34.15 -5.24 -12.29
N THR A 421 35.32 -5.31 -12.87
CA THR A 421 35.76 -4.38 -13.93
C THR A 421 34.89 -4.51 -15.16
N LEU A 422 34.85 -3.48 -16.02
CA LEU A 422 34.09 -3.53 -17.27
C LEU A 422 34.51 -4.67 -18.18
N ASP A 423 35.81 -4.96 -18.22
CA ASP A 423 36.37 -6.07 -19.03
C ASP A 423 35.96 -7.45 -18.49
N GLU A 424 35.94 -7.61 -17.18
CA GLU A 424 35.45 -8.84 -16.55
C GLU A 424 33.94 -9.04 -16.81
N VAL A 425 33.15 -7.95 -16.74
CA VAL A 425 31.71 -7.97 -16.97
C VAL A 425 31.35 -8.39 -18.40
N ARG A 426 32.15 -8.01 -19.41
CA ARG A 426 31.94 -8.43 -20.80
C ARG A 426 31.94 -9.95 -21.00
N ASN A 427 32.66 -10.67 -20.15
CA ASN A 427 32.72 -12.12 -20.20
C ASN A 427 31.58 -12.82 -19.47
N GLU A 428 30.68 -12.05 -18.80
CA GLU A 428 29.50 -12.60 -18.16
C GLU A 428 28.35 -12.78 -19.17
N ASP A 429 27.45 -13.71 -18.87
CA ASP A 429 26.20 -13.88 -19.61
C ASP A 429 25.17 -12.81 -19.22
N LEU A 430 25.28 -11.65 -19.88
CA LEU A 430 24.50 -10.46 -19.55
C LEU A 430 23.07 -10.51 -20.12
N GLU A 431 22.11 -9.99 -19.37
CA GLU A 431 20.79 -9.62 -19.86
C GLU A 431 20.91 -8.44 -20.86
N SER A 432 19.89 -8.20 -21.70
CA SER A 432 20.01 -7.28 -22.84
C SER A 432 20.22 -5.82 -22.45
N TRP A 433 19.54 -5.30 -21.41
CA TRP A 433 19.81 -3.94 -20.92
C TRP A 433 21.23 -3.83 -20.35
N SER A 434 21.63 -4.81 -19.57
CA SER A 434 22.98 -4.88 -19.00
C SER A 434 24.05 -4.85 -20.09
N ARG A 435 23.85 -5.57 -21.18
CA ARG A 435 24.75 -5.58 -22.33
C ARG A 435 24.80 -4.21 -23.01
N GLN A 436 23.63 -3.61 -23.28
CA GLN A 436 23.57 -2.27 -23.88
C GLN A 436 24.27 -1.22 -23.02
N LEU A 437 24.06 -1.26 -21.68
CA LEU A 437 24.69 -0.37 -20.71
C LEU A 437 26.23 -0.49 -20.77
N ILE A 438 26.74 -1.70 -20.67
CA ILE A 438 28.20 -1.93 -20.71
C ILE A 438 28.81 -1.52 -22.07
N ASP A 439 28.17 -1.86 -23.16
CA ASP A 439 28.64 -1.50 -24.49
C ASP A 439 28.63 0.02 -24.75
N HIS A 440 27.62 0.72 -24.18
CA HIS A 440 27.52 2.18 -24.24
C HIS A 440 28.68 2.84 -23.51
N PHE A 441 28.92 2.47 -22.26
CA PHE A 441 29.99 3.06 -21.45
C PHE A 441 31.37 2.76 -21.96
N LEU A 442 31.58 1.59 -22.52
CA LEU A 442 32.89 1.22 -23.16
C LEU A 442 33.14 1.95 -24.45
N LYS A 443 32.13 2.32 -25.23
CA LYS A 443 32.28 3.15 -26.43
C LYS A 443 32.66 4.58 -26.13
N ILE A 444 32.10 5.13 -25.02
CA ILE A 444 32.35 6.53 -24.64
C ILE A 444 33.72 6.72 -23.99
N ASN A 445 34.27 5.67 -23.36
CA ASN A 445 35.53 5.78 -22.64
C ASN A 445 36.48 4.60 -22.93
N PRO A 446 37.35 4.74 -23.95
CA PRO A 446 38.35 3.71 -24.28
C PRO A 446 39.36 3.40 -23.16
N SER A 447 39.49 4.27 -22.14
CA SER A 447 40.40 4.06 -21.01
C SER A 447 39.87 3.08 -19.95
N GLY A 448 38.69 2.49 -20.16
CA GLY A 448 38.09 1.54 -19.21
C GLY A 448 37.44 2.19 -17.97
N GLN A 449 37.33 3.51 -17.97
CA GLN A 449 36.61 4.26 -16.90
C GLN A 449 35.25 4.72 -17.41
N ILE A 450 34.24 4.66 -16.57
CA ILE A 450 32.88 5.16 -16.88
C ILE A 450 32.92 6.70 -16.83
N SER A 451 32.80 7.36 -18.00
CA SER A 451 32.68 8.83 -18.04
C SER A 451 31.23 9.25 -17.73
N LEU A 452 31.06 9.86 -16.57
CA LEU A 452 29.77 10.44 -16.16
C LEU A 452 29.65 11.92 -16.52
N ASP A 453 30.71 12.55 -17.03
CA ASP A 453 30.77 14.00 -17.24
C ASP A 453 29.73 14.52 -18.22
N GLN A 454 29.30 13.70 -19.19
CA GLN A 454 28.19 14.03 -20.10
C GLN A 454 26.81 14.04 -19.41
N TYR A 455 26.63 13.32 -18.30
CA TYR A 455 25.36 13.20 -17.59
C TYR A 455 25.27 14.06 -16.33
N MET A 456 26.41 14.61 -15.85
CA MET A 456 26.46 15.49 -14.68
C MET A 456 26.53 17.00 -15.01
N ASN A 457 26.91 17.39 -16.21
CA ASN A 457 27.26 18.78 -16.55
C ASN A 457 26.21 19.57 -17.34
N ASN A 458 25.03 19.05 -17.66
CA ASN A 458 24.01 19.80 -18.40
C ASN A 458 23.14 20.74 -17.52
N ASN A 459 23.52 21.01 -16.27
CA ASN A 459 22.73 21.89 -15.38
C ASN A 459 23.26 23.32 -15.26
N ASN A 460 24.18 23.79 -16.14
CA ASN A 460 24.67 25.18 -16.09
C ASN A 460 24.25 26.08 -17.25
N GLU A 461 23.37 25.62 -18.14
CA GLU A 461 22.79 26.51 -19.19
C GLU A 461 21.31 26.20 -19.38
N ALA A 462 20.43 26.80 -18.55
CA ALA A 462 19.07 27.20 -18.89
C ALA A 462 18.47 28.05 -17.74
#